data_02d5ad2e4b08c57673d78d63798f08c8
#
_entry.id   02d5ad2e4b08c57673d78d63798f08c8
#
_cell.length_a   1.000
_cell.length_b   1.000
_cell.length_c   1.000
_cell.angle_alpha   90.00
_cell.angle_beta   90.00
_cell.angle_gamma   90.00
#
_symmetry.space_group_name_H-M   'P 1'
#
loop_
_entity.id
_entity.type
_entity.pdbx_description
1 polymer ?
#
loop_
_entity_poly.entity_id
_entity_poly.type
_entity_poly.pdbx_seq_one_letter_code
_entity_poly.pdbx_strand_id
1 'polypeptide(L)'
;KERKKEGDTKNGDIFSRGEPNLWDVSLIEDMSGLFDKNELKEFNEDISCWDVSNVTKMDNMFSDAKLFNQPIGRWNVSKVESMESMFWQAQRFNQPVGRWNVLNVTNMGLMFNKSKSFNQPLGSWDVSNVTRMDTMFGNAKLFNQPINGWNVSNVTTMRSMFGGAAAFNQELNGWNVSNVTDMSWMFYGA
;
A
#
# COMPACT_ATOMS: atom_id res chain seq x y z
N LYS A 1 -24.01 35.79 -7.04
CA LYS A 1 -22.71 35.17 -6.68
C LYS A 1 -22.80 33.69 -7.06
N GLU A 2 -22.36 33.39 -8.27
CA GLU A 2 -22.41 32.06 -8.87
C GLU A 2 -21.33 31.18 -8.19
N ARG A 3 -21.77 30.07 -7.61
CA ARG A 3 -20.86 28.98 -7.24
C ARG A 3 -20.45 28.27 -8.53
N LYS A 4 -19.22 28.45 -8.97
CA LYS A 4 -18.62 27.60 -9.99
C LYS A 4 -18.58 26.16 -9.46
N LYS A 5 -19.22 25.24 -10.19
CA LYS A 5 -19.03 23.80 -10.04
C LYS A 5 -17.59 23.48 -10.51
N GLU A 6 -16.68 23.23 -9.56
CA GLU A 6 -15.36 22.67 -9.84
C GLU A 6 -15.47 21.14 -9.86
N GLY A 7 -15.83 20.63 -11.01
CA GLY A 7 -15.83 19.20 -11.31
C GLY A 7 -15.25 19.01 -12.69
N ASP A 8 -13.95 19.19 -12.85
CA ASP A 8 -13.16 18.68 -13.98
C ASP A 8 -11.68 19.00 -13.75
N THR A 9 -11.02 18.30 -12.82
CA THR A 9 -9.58 18.37 -12.70
C THR A 9 -8.95 17.36 -13.65
N LYS A 10 -8.75 17.76 -14.90
CA LYS A 10 -7.76 17.13 -15.76
C LYS A 10 -6.41 17.20 -15.05
N ASN A 11 -5.80 16.06 -14.90
CA ASN A 11 -4.61 15.72 -14.12
C ASN A 11 -3.30 16.52 -14.43
N GLY A 12 -3.35 17.77 -14.83
CA GLY A 12 -2.20 18.61 -15.14
C GLY A 12 -1.89 19.72 -14.15
N ASP A 13 -2.79 19.99 -13.18
CA ASP A 13 -2.75 21.26 -12.43
C ASP A 13 -2.66 21.09 -10.91
N ILE A 14 -2.33 19.88 -10.44
CA ILE A 14 -2.31 19.54 -9.01
C ILE A 14 -1.27 20.36 -8.25
N PHE A 15 -0.13 20.69 -8.88
CA PHE A 15 0.99 21.37 -8.23
C PHE A 15 0.96 22.92 -8.31
N SER A 16 0.03 23.51 -9.04
CA SER A 16 -0.13 24.98 -9.12
C SER A 16 -0.93 25.58 -7.95
N ARG A 17 -1.48 24.76 -7.04
CA ARG A 17 -2.48 25.16 -6.04
C ARG A 17 -1.95 25.29 -4.60
N GLY A 18 -0.64 25.49 -4.38
CA GLY A 18 -0.06 25.66 -3.06
C GLY A 18 0.43 24.33 -2.44
N GLU A 19 0.73 24.35 -1.13
CA GLU A 19 1.29 23.19 -0.42
C GLU A 19 0.29 22.04 -0.39
N PRO A 20 0.66 20.83 -0.87
CA PRO A 20 -0.24 19.67 -0.94
C PRO A 20 -0.90 19.31 0.39
N ASN A 21 -0.18 19.52 1.50
CA ASN A 21 -0.67 19.21 2.85
C ASN A 21 -1.88 20.06 3.29
N LEU A 22 -2.16 21.17 2.58
CA LEU A 22 -3.29 22.04 2.86
C LEU A 22 -4.53 21.75 1.99
N TRP A 23 -4.45 20.75 1.11
CA TRP A 23 -5.59 20.41 0.25
C TRP A 23 -6.68 19.71 1.05
N ASP A 24 -7.91 20.13 0.85
CA ASP A 24 -9.08 19.43 1.37
C ASP A 24 -9.40 18.23 0.45
N VAL A 25 -9.07 17.05 0.91
CA VAL A 25 -9.31 15.78 0.22
C VAL A 25 -10.40 14.94 0.89
N SER A 26 -11.10 15.51 1.88
CA SER A 26 -12.04 14.79 2.74
C SER A 26 -13.24 14.16 2.03
N LEU A 27 -13.56 14.63 0.81
CA LEU A 27 -14.66 14.08 0.00
C LEU A 27 -14.21 13.05 -1.04
N ILE A 28 -12.91 12.74 -1.11
CA ILE A 28 -12.38 11.80 -2.09
C ILE A 28 -12.60 10.37 -1.59
N GLU A 29 -13.22 9.54 -2.43
CA GLU A 29 -13.48 8.12 -2.16
C GLU A 29 -12.50 7.19 -2.91
N ASP A 30 -11.94 7.64 -4.03
CA ASP A 30 -11.00 6.86 -4.86
C ASP A 30 -9.73 7.68 -5.13
N MET A 31 -8.60 7.20 -4.58
CA MET A 31 -7.26 7.77 -4.78
C MET A 31 -6.37 6.88 -5.66
N SER A 32 -6.98 5.97 -6.44
CA SER A 32 -6.22 5.04 -7.26
C SER A 32 -5.34 5.79 -8.27
N GLY A 33 -4.06 5.41 -8.34
CA GLY A 33 -3.09 5.97 -9.29
C GLY A 33 -2.79 7.46 -9.13
N LEU A 34 -3.13 8.08 -7.99
CA LEU A 34 -3.01 9.54 -7.81
C LEU A 34 -1.60 10.05 -8.10
N PHE A 35 -0.57 9.31 -7.72
CA PHE A 35 0.84 9.65 -7.93
C PHE A 35 1.55 8.69 -8.90
N ASP A 36 0.83 7.80 -9.58
CA ASP A 36 1.37 6.83 -10.54
C ASP A 36 1.58 7.46 -11.93
N LYS A 37 2.28 8.58 -11.99
CA LYS A 37 2.59 9.25 -13.25
C LYS A 37 4.08 9.45 -13.37
N ASN A 38 4.59 9.41 -14.63
CA ASN A 38 6.01 9.58 -14.90
C ASN A 38 6.57 10.88 -14.30
N GLU A 39 5.78 11.96 -14.32
CA GLU A 39 6.15 13.26 -13.78
C GLU A 39 6.20 13.27 -12.24
N LEU A 40 5.57 12.29 -11.56
CA LEU A 40 5.42 12.22 -10.12
C LEU A 40 6.33 11.18 -9.45
N LYS A 41 7.22 10.54 -10.19
CA LYS A 41 8.17 9.54 -9.63
C LYS A 41 9.07 10.07 -8.54
N GLU A 42 9.28 11.39 -8.50
CA GLU A 42 10.08 12.08 -7.49
C GLU A 42 9.22 12.76 -6.42
N PHE A 43 7.89 12.58 -6.47
CA PHE A 43 6.98 13.16 -5.48
C PHE A 43 7.37 12.70 -4.07
N ASN A 44 7.56 13.66 -3.18
CA ASN A 44 7.86 13.44 -1.77
C ASN A 44 7.41 14.63 -0.91
N GLU A 45 6.35 15.34 -1.31
CA GLU A 45 5.80 16.42 -0.51
C GLU A 45 5.01 15.87 0.69
N ASP A 46 4.94 16.67 1.76
CA ASP A 46 4.17 16.32 2.94
C ASP A 46 2.66 16.32 2.63
N ILE A 47 2.02 15.21 2.94
CA ILE A 47 0.58 14.98 2.82
C ILE A 47 0.01 14.34 4.10
N SER A 48 0.73 14.46 5.20
CA SER A 48 0.40 13.79 6.46
C SER A 48 -0.90 14.27 7.10
N CYS A 49 -1.35 15.50 6.77
CA CYS A 49 -2.59 16.09 7.27
C CYS A 49 -3.83 15.75 6.43
N TRP A 50 -3.68 14.99 5.34
CA TRP A 50 -4.85 14.62 4.53
C TRP A 50 -5.86 13.78 5.32
N ASP A 51 -7.13 14.17 5.25
CA ASP A 51 -8.24 13.35 5.73
C ASP A 51 -8.66 12.36 4.65
N VAL A 52 -8.17 11.12 4.77
CA VAL A 52 -8.46 10.02 3.85
C VAL A 52 -9.56 9.09 4.40
N SER A 53 -10.30 9.52 5.42
CA SER A 53 -11.27 8.67 6.12
C SER A 53 -12.48 8.23 5.28
N ASN A 54 -12.70 8.84 4.11
CA ASN A 54 -13.71 8.44 3.16
C ASN A 54 -13.19 7.61 1.99
N VAL A 55 -11.87 7.42 1.91
CA VAL A 55 -11.26 6.67 0.80
C VAL A 55 -11.54 5.17 0.93
N THR A 56 -12.03 4.58 -0.15
CA THR A 56 -12.31 3.14 -0.29
C THR A 56 -11.29 2.42 -1.17
N LYS A 57 -10.60 3.15 -2.07
CA LYS A 57 -9.59 2.59 -2.98
C LYS A 57 -8.31 3.39 -2.99
N MET A 58 -7.18 2.68 -2.85
CA MET A 58 -5.83 3.25 -2.89
C MET A 58 -4.92 2.48 -3.85
N ASP A 59 -5.51 1.81 -4.87
CA ASP A 59 -4.75 1.01 -5.82
C ASP A 59 -3.73 1.87 -6.57
N ASN A 60 -2.48 1.42 -6.64
CA ASN A 60 -1.40 2.14 -7.33
C ASN A 60 -1.15 3.58 -6.85
N MET A 61 -1.67 4.02 -5.70
CA MET A 61 -1.61 5.44 -5.29
C MET A 61 -0.19 6.03 -5.32
N PHE A 62 0.81 5.28 -4.87
CA PHE A 62 2.23 5.65 -4.87
C PHE A 62 3.09 4.70 -5.73
N SER A 63 2.48 4.05 -6.70
CA SER A 63 3.16 3.18 -7.63
C SER A 63 4.26 3.97 -8.36
N ASP A 64 5.49 3.41 -8.39
CA ASP A 64 6.68 4.03 -8.98
C ASP A 64 7.10 5.40 -8.39
N ALA A 65 6.48 5.85 -7.26
CA ALA A 65 6.90 7.05 -6.52
C ALA A 65 8.20 6.76 -5.74
N LYS A 66 9.32 6.73 -6.45
CA LYS A 66 10.61 6.20 -5.95
C LYS A 66 11.16 6.91 -4.72
N LEU A 67 10.90 8.20 -4.59
CA LEU A 67 11.41 9.04 -3.50
C LEU A 67 10.41 9.17 -2.35
N PHE A 68 9.14 8.80 -2.55
CA PHE A 68 8.09 8.97 -1.55
C PHE A 68 8.45 8.28 -0.22
N ASN A 69 8.48 9.07 0.86
CA ASN A 69 8.74 8.58 2.21
C ASN A 69 8.14 9.50 3.29
N GLN A 70 6.94 10.05 3.07
CA GLN A 70 6.28 10.95 4.02
C GLN A 70 5.50 10.19 5.10
N PRO A 71 5.33 10.79 6.32
CA PRO A 71 4.78 10.11 7.50
C PRO A 71 3.26 9.98 7.44
N ILE A 72 2.74 9.04 6.66
CA ILE A 72 1.31 8.79 6.47
C ILE A 72 0.72 7.79 7.49
N GLY A 73 1.47 7.39 8.50
CA GLY A 73 1.02 6.38 9.48
C GLY A 73 -0.18 6.79 10.35
N ARG A 74 -0.61 8.07 10.31
CA ARG A 74 -1.79 8.57 11.01
C ARG A 74 -3.07 8.55 10.18
N TRP A 75 -2.98 8.23 8.90
CA TRP A 75 -4.15 8.17 8.03
C TRP A 75 -5.19 7.16 8.55
N ASN A 76 -6.45 7.56 8.52
CA ASN A 76 -7.56 6.65 8.80
C ASN A 76 -7.95 5.92 7.51
N VAL A 77 -7.42 4.70 7.33
CA VAL A 77 -7.67 3.86 6.15
C VAL A 77 -8.76 2.80 6.41
N SER A 78 -9.57 2.98 7.45
CA SER A 78 -10.52 1.94 7.91
C SER A 78 -11.63 1.61 6.90
N LYS A 79 -11.88 2.46 5.89
CA LYS A 79 -12.84 2.18 4.82
C LYS A 79 -12.21 1.60 3.56
N VAL A 80 -10.88 1.51 3.50
CA VAL A 80 -10.19 1.05 2.29
C VAL A 80 -10.41 -0.44 2.07
N GLU A 81 -10.87 -0.79 0.88
CA GLU A 81 -11.18 -2.16 0.45
C GLU A 81 -10.07 -2.76 -0.42
N SER A 82 -9.31 -1.91 -1.12
CA SER A 82 -8.19 -2.34 -1.97
C SER A 82 -6.98 -1.42 -1.85
N MET A 83 -5.80 -2.07 -1.75
CA MET A 83 -4.48 -1.44 -1.70
C MET A 83 -3.53 -2.11 -2.72
N GLU A 84 -4.07 -2.65 -3.82
CA GLU A 84 -3.25 -3.31 -4.84
C GLU A 84 -2.15 -2.38 -5.35
N SER A 85 -0.91 -2.84 -5.34
CA SER A 85 0.25 -2.08 -5.86
C SER A 85 0.45 -0.69 -5.22
N MET A 86 -0.15 -0.38 -4.06
CA MET A 86 -0.15 0.97 -3.48
C MET A 86 1.27 1.56 -3.38
N PHE A 87 2.27 0.78 -3.03
CA PHE A 87 3.68 1.17 -2.93
C PHE A 87 4.58 0.40 -3.90
N TRP A 88 4.02 -0.09 -5.00
CA TRP A 88 4.82 -0.78 -6.00
C TRP A 88 5.99 0.09 -6.49
N GLN A 89 7.24 -0.40 -6.37
CA GLN A 89 8.44 0.37 -6.70
C GLN A 89 8.65 1.70 -5.91
N ALA A 90 7.96 1.94 -4.81
CA ALA A 90 8.24 3.04 -3.90
C ALA A 90 9.53 2.74 -3.12
N GLN A 91 10.69 2.90 -3.77
CA GLN A 91 11.97 2.33 -3.35
C GLN A 91 12.46 2.86 -2.00
N ARG A 92 12.14 4.11 -1.64
CA ARG A 92 12.54 4.75 -0.38
C ARG A 92 11.51 4.64 0.73
N PHE A 93 10.28 4.21 0.40
CA PHE A 93 9.20 4.15 1.39
C PHE A 93 9.56 3.20 2.54
N ASN A 94 9.60 3.74 3.75
CA ASN A 94 9.85 3.00 4.99
C ASN A 94 9.19 3.68 6.20
N GLN A 95 7.98 4.22 6.03
CA GLN A 95 7.25 4.86 7.14
C GLN A 95 6.41 3.85 7.92
N PRO A 96 6.21 4.07 9.23
CA PRO A 96 5.43 3.17 10.07
C PRO A 96 3.94 3.23 9.73
N VAL A 97 3.43 2.17 9.11
CA VAL A 97 2.01 1.99 8.75
C VAL A 97 1.34 0.88 9.55
N GLY A 98 2.03 0.30 10.52
CA GLY A 98 1.50 -0.82 11.32
C GLY A 98 0.25 -0.48 12.16
N ARG A 99 -0.08 0.80 12.35
CA ARG A 99 -1.30 1.24 13.06
C ARG A 99 -2.54 1.35 12.17
N TRP A 100 -2.40 1.17 10.87
CA TRP A 100 -3.54 1.21 9.97
C TRP A 100 -4.55 0.11 10.31
N ASN A 101 -5.83 0.48 10.36
CA ASN A 101 -6.91 -0.49 10.41
C ASN A 101 -7.20 -0.99 9.00
N VAL A 102 -6.69 -2.18 8.67
CA VAL A 102 -6.82 -2.80 7.34
C VAL A 102 -7.91 -3.88 7.28
N LEU A 103 -8.78 -3.94 8.28
CA LEU A 103 -9.81 -4.98 8.40
C LEU A 103 -10.69 -5.11 7.15
N ASN A 104 -11.00 -4.00 6.47
CA ASN A 104 -11.86 -4.01 5.28
C ASN A 104 -11.10 -4.32 3.97
N VAL A 105 -9.76 -4.40 4.02
CA VAL A 105 -8.96 -4.66 2.81
C VAL A 105 -9.08 -6.12 2.40
N THR A 106 -9.45 -6.33 1.14
CA THR A 106 -9.56 -7.66 0.53
C THR A 106 -8.44 -7.97 -0.45
N ASN A 107 -7.78 -6.94 -1.01
CA ASN A 107 -6.71 -7.07 -1.98
C ASN A 107 -5.46 -6.28 -1.57
N MET A 108 -4.35 -7.00 -1.33
CA MET A 108 -3.02 -6.47 -1.03
C MET A 108 -1.96 -6.96 -2.04
N GLY A 109 -2.39 -7.46 -3.21
CA GLY A 109 -1.47 -7.91 -4.25
C GLY A 109 -0.46 -6.82 -4.62
N LEU A 110 0.82 -7.17 -4.78
CA LEU A 110 1.91 -6.27 -5.18
C LEU A 110 2.16 -5.06 -4.26
N MET A 111 1.47 -4.92 -3.11
CA MET A 111 1.43 -3.68 -2.32
C MET A 111 2.82 -3.10 -2.03
N PHE A 112 3.81 -3.91 -1.63
CA PHE A 112 5.19 -3.50 -1.37
C PHE A 112 6.19 -4.11 -2.35
N ASN A 113 5.72 -4.57 -3.51
CA ASN A 113 6.61 -5.17 -4.50
C ASN A 113 7.68 -4.17 -4.93
N LYS A 114 8.97 -4.57 -4.87
CA LYS A 114 10.12 -3.73 -5.17
C LYS A 114 10.29 -2.48 -4.29
N SER A 115 9.59 -2.36 -3.17
CA SER A 115 9.82 -1.36 -2.13
C SER A 115 11.06 -1.74 -1.32
N LYS A 116 12.23 -1.47 -1.88
CA LYS A 116 13.52 -2.02 -1.44
C LYS A 116 13.89 -1.68 -0.01
N SER A 117 13.46 -0.51 0.49
CA SER A 117 13.79 -0.02 1.84
C SER A 117 12.76 -0.41 2.89
N PHE A 118 11.59 -0.92 2.48
CA PHE A 118 10.49 -1.18 3.40
C PHE A 118 10.82 -2.33 4.37
N ASN A 119 10.79 -2.02 5.68
CA ASN A 119 10.99 -2.99 6.76
C ASN A 119 10.27 -2.55 8.05
N GLN A 120 9.03 -2.07 7.96
CA GLN A 120 8.26 -1.66 9.13
C GLN A 120 7.40 -2.80 9.69
N PRO A 121 7.19 -2.85 11.03
CA PRO A 121 6.35 -3.89 11.65
C PRO A 121 4.90 -3.81 11.16
N LEU A 122 4.37 -4.96 10.75
CA LEU A 122 3.00 -5.13 10.27
C LEU A 122 2.23 -6.22 11.05
N GLY A 123 2.82 -6.78 12.09
CA GLY A 123 2.24 -7.91 12.83
C GLY A 123 0.89 -7.61 13.51
N SER A 124 0.56 -6.32 13.71
CA SER A 124 -0.72 -5.86 14.28
C SER A 124 -1.86 -5.75 13.26
N TRP A 125 -1.58 -5.90 11.95
CA TRP A 125 -2.63 -5.85 10.94
C TRP A 125 -3.58 -7.03 11.06
N ASP A 126 -4.89 -6.76 11.09
CA ASP A 126 -5.91 -7.78 10.90
C ASP A 126 -6.16 -7.97 9.40
N VAL A 127 -5.58 -9.04 8.86
CA VAL A 127 -5.67 -9.40 7.44
C VAL A 127 -6.70 -10.49 7.17
N SER A 128 -7.59 -10.75 8.13
CA SER A 128 -8.54 -11.86 8.06
C SER A 128 -9.52 -11.81 6.89
N ASN A 129 -9.76 -10.63 6.31
CA ASN A 129 -10.59 -10.47 5.11
C ASN A 129 -9.81 -10.44 3.80
N VAL A 130 -8.47 -10.49 3.85
CA VAL A 130 -7.65 -10.45 2.63
C VAL A 130 -7.74 -11.77 1.87
N THR A 131 -8.01 -11.67 0.57
CA THR A 131 -8.09 -12.82 -0.35
C THR A 131 -6.90 -12.90 -1.30
N ARG A 132 -6.20 -11.77 -1.55
CA ARG A 132 -5.05 -11.69 -2.46
C ARG A 132 -3.83 -11.08 -1.79
N MET A 133 -2.72 -11.82 -1.81
CA MET A 133 -1.39 -11.41 -1.32
C MET A 133 -0.29 -11.73 -2.34
N ASP A 134 -0.65 -11.99 -3.60
CA ASP A 134 0.32 -12.33 -4.63
C ASP A 134 1.37 -11.22 -4.77
N THR A 135 2.62 -11.60 -4.74
CA THR A 135 3.81 -10.74 -4.90
C THR A 135 3.89 -9.57 -3.89
N MET A 136 3.13 -9.61 -2.77
CA MET A 136 3.00 -8.47 -1.83
C MET A 136 4.36 -7.91 -1.38
N PHE A 137 5.33 -8.76 -1.07
CA PHE A 137 6.70 -8.37 -0.68
C PHE A 137 7.74 -8.79 -1.72
N GLY A 138 7.31 -9.06 -2.95
CA GLY A 138 8.23 -9.45 -4.02
C GLY A 138 9.35 -8.41 -4.19
N ASN A 139 10.61 -8.83 -4.12
CA ASN A 139 11.78 -7.93 -4.20
C ASN A 139 11.82 -6.79 -3.16
N ALA A 140 11.07 -6.89 -2.05
CA ALA A 140 11.23 -6.02 -0.88
C ALA A 140 12.48 -6.46 -0.11
N LYS A 141 13.64 -6.01 -0.56
CA LYS A 141 14.96 -6.54 -0.22
C LYS A 141 15.31 -6.55 1.28
N LEU A 142 14.76 -5.59 2.05
CA LEU A 142 15.05 -5.44 3.48
C LEU A 142 13.93 -5.96 4.37
N PHE A 143 12.77 -6.35 3.79
CA PHE A 143 11.63 -6.77 4.61
C PHE A 143 11.93 -8.06 5.36
N ASN A 144 11.89 -8.00 6.70
CA ASN A 144 12.13 -9.13 7.59
C ASN A 144 11.35 -8.96 8.92
N GLN A 145 10.08 -8.56 8.87
CA GLN A 145 9.28 -8.37 10.07
C GLN A 145 8.40 -9.58 10.38
N PRO A 146 8.17 -9.88 11.67
CA PRO A 146 7.33 -11.02 12.07
C PRO A 146 5.87 -10.77 11.68
N ILE A 147 5.31 -11.74 10.96
CA ILE A 147 3.92 -11.74 10.47
C ILE A 147 3.24 -13.10 10.72
N ASN A 148 3.85 -13.97 11.54
CA ASN A 148 3.31 -15.30 11.85
C ASN A 148 1.90 -15.26 12.48
N GLY A 149 1.55 -14.13 13.15
CA GLY A 149 0.24 -13.95 13.77
C GLY A 149 -0.89 -13.58 12.79
N TRP A 150 -0.61 -13.40 11.51
CA TRP A 150 -1.65 -13.05 10.53
C TRP A 150 -2.63 -14.21 10.32
N ASN A 151 -3.93 -13.94 10.36
CA ASN A 151 -4.95 -14.87 9.94
C ASN A 151 -5.10 -14.82 8.42
N VAL A 152 -4.46 -15.75 7.71
CA VAL A 152 -4.44 -15.85 6.24
C VAL A 152 -5.44 -16.88 5.70
N SER A 153 -6.40 -17.34 6.53
CA SER A 153 -7.31 -18.42 6.17
C SER A 153 -8.22 -18.12 4.98
N ASN A 154 -8.44 -16.85 4.62
CA ASN A 154 -9.22 -16.44 3.46
C ASN A 154 -8.37 -16.16 2.22
N VAL A 155 -7.04 -16.22 2.31
CA VAL A 155 -6.17 -15.96 1.17
C VAL A 155 -6.23 -17.10 0.16
N THR A 156 -6.42 -16.76 -1.11
CA THR A 156 -6.51 -17.72 -2.22
C THR A 156 -5.26 -17.77 -3.08
N THR A 157 -4.45 -16.67 -3.10
CA THR A 157 -3.19 -16.64 -3.84
C THR A 157 -2.09 -15.95 -3.04
N MET A 158 -0.92 -16.61 -2.99
CA MET A 158 0.34 -16.12 -2.42
C MET A 158 1.49 -16.25 -3.42
N ARG A 159 1.16 -16.31 -4.72
CA ARG A 159 2.17 -16.43 -5.76
C ARG A 159 3.26 -15.37 -5.59
N SER A 160 4.53 -15.79 -5.60
CA SER A 160 5.71 -14.92 -5.48
C SER A 160 5.69 -13.96 -4.28
N MET A 161 4.91 -14.23 -3.22
CA MET A 161 4.69 -13.28 -2.11
C MET A 161 6.00 -12.74 -1.53
N PHE A 162 7.02 -13.58 -1.38
CA PHE A 162 8.36 -13.21 -0.92
C PHE A 162 9.43 -13.41 -2.00
N GLY A 163 9.04 -13.57 -3.26
CA GLY A 163 9.99 -13.79 -4.34
C GLY A 163 11.05 -12.70 -4.39
N GLY A 164 12.33 -13.04 -4.22
CA GLY A 164 13.44 -12.10 -4.18
C GLY A 164 13.49 -11.18 -2.94
N ALA A 165 12.74 -11.45 -1.87
CA ALA A 165 12.81 -10.75 -0.57
C ALA A 165 14.01 -11.28 0.24
N ALA A 166 15.22 -10.89 -0.14
CA ALA A 166 16.49 -11.51 0.27
C ALA A 166 16.78 -11.49 1.78
N ALA A 167 16.14 -10.61 2.55
CA ALA A 167 16.30 -10.56 4.01
C ALA A 167 15.25 -11.39 4.76
N PHE A 168 14.16 -11.81 4.07
CA PHE A 168 13.03 -12.43 4.76
C PHE A 168 13.39 -13.81 5.32
N ASN A 169 13.36 -13.95 6.64
CA ASN A 169 13.67 -15.18 7.36
C ASN A 169 12.80 -15.32 8.63
N GLN A 170 11.48 -15.11 8.51
CA GLN A 170 10.56 -15.21 9.63
C GLN A 170 9.77 -16.52 9.60
N GLU A 171 9.38 -17.00 10.78
CA GLU A 171 8.49 -18.15 10.91
C GLU A 171 7.10 -17.85 10.36
N LEU A 172 6.48 -18.83 9.70
CA LEU A 172 5.12 -18.77 9.15
C LEU A 172 4.27 -19.99 9.56
N ASN A 173 4.71 -20.71 10.60
CA ASN A 173 4.10 -21.97 11.06
C ASN A 173 2.67 -21.79 11.63
N GLY A 174 2.28 -20.53 11.96
CA GLY A 174 0.91 -20.20 12.39
C GLY A 174 -0.09 -20.02 11.24
N TRP A 175 0.35 -20.05 9.97
CA TRP A 175 -0.54 -19.77 8.85
C TRP A 175 -1.41 -20.96 8.45
N ASN A 176 -2.74 -20.75 8.40
CA ASN A 176 -3.66 -21.68 7.78
C ASN A 176 -3.79 -21.36 6.28
N VAL A 177 -3.13 -22.16 5.44
CA VAL A 177 -3.10 -21.96 3.98
C VAL A 177 -4.05 -22.90 3.22
N SER A 178 -5.04 -23.47 3.88
CA SER A 178 -5.94 -24.48 3.29
C SER A 178 -6.76 -23.97 2.09
N ASN A 179 -6.98 -22.67 1.98
CA ASN A 179 -7.70 -22.05 0.86
C ASN A 179 -6.77 -21.51 -0.24
N VAL A 180 -5.45 -21.58 -0.04
CA VAL A 180 -4.49 -21.08 -1.03
C VAL A 180 -4.40 -22.06 -2.21
N THR A 181 -4.68 -21.57 -3.40
CA THR A 181 -4.64 -22.37 -4.64
C THR A 181 -3.37 -22.12 -5.47
N ASP A 182 -2.65 -21.02 -5.23
CA ASP A 182 -1.39 -20.71 -5.93
C ASP A 182 -0.35 -20.13 -4.95
N MET A 183 0.72 -20.91 -4.73
CA MET A 183 1.94 -20.54 -3.98
C MET A 183 3.18 -20.60 -4.87
N SER A 184 3.01 -20.61 -6.20
CA SER A 184 4.13 -20.71 -7.11
C SER A 184 5.13 -19.57 -6.88
N TRP A 185 6.42 -19.89 -6.89
CA TRP A 185 7.51 -18.92 -6.74
C TRP A 185 7.54 -18.17 -5.40
N MET A 186 6.74 -18.57 -4.39
CA MET A 186 6.54 -17.85 -3.12
C MET A 186 7.85 -17.38 -2.48
N PHE A 187 8.90 -18.21 -2.51
CA PHE A 187 10.22 -17.90 -1.95
C PHE A 187 11.34 -17.94 -2.99
N TYR A 188 11.04 -17.83 -4.27
CA TYR A 188 12.05 -17.88 -5.32
C TYR A 188 13.07 -16.74 -5.16
N GLY A 189 14.33 -17.05 -4.87
CA GLY A 189 15.39 -16.07 -4.65
C GLY A 189 15.24 -15.22 -3.37
N ALA A 190 14.47 -15.70 -2.39
CA ALA A 190 14.37 -15.11 -1.06
C ALA A 190 15.61 -15.50 -0.21
#